data_69085756e9a6679691edf1b675365341
#
_entry.id   69085756e9a6679691edf1b675365341
#
_cell.length_a   1.000
_cell.length_b   1.000
_cell.length_c   1.000
_cell.angle_alpha   90.00
_cell.angle_beta   90.00
_cell.angle_gamma   90.00
#
_symmetry.space_group_name_H-M   'P 1'
#
loop_
_entity.id
_entity.type
_entity.pdbx_description
1 polymer ?
#
loop_
_entity_poly.entity_id
_entity_poly.type
_entity_poly.pdbx_seq_one_letter_code
_entity_poly.pdbx_strand_id
1 'polypeptide(L)'
;MNMILQSAARRSSLVICDPKSELYEKSSAYLRDQGYTVKVFNLVTPAASDSWNCLSEIEGQELMAQLFCDVIIKNTGNGQGDHFWDNAEMNLLKALVLYVERGYPEDRRNIGEVYQLLATSSEKELNALFDVLPISHPAKAPYSIFKQSSESVRGGVI
;
A
#
# COMPACT_ATOMS: atom_id res chain seq x y z
N MET A 1 0.48 -30.45 -1.88
CA MET A 1 1.49 -30.95 -0.93
C MET A 1 2.83 -31.22 -1.61
N ASN A 2 2.96 -32.11 -2.59
CA ASN A 2 4.25 -32.44 -3.23
C ASN A 2 4.98 -31.20 -3.79
N MET A 3 4.28 -30.25 -4.38
CA MET A 3 4.87 -29.03 -4.91
C MET A 3 5.50 -28.16 -3.81
N ILE A 4 4.85 -28.07 -2.64
CA ILE A 4 5.40 -27.33 -1.49
C ILE A 4 6.73 -27.97 -1.03
N LEU A 5 6.76 -29.29 -0.89
CA LEU A 5 7.96 -30.02 -0.46
C LEU A 5 9.11 -29.89 -1.48
N GLN A 6 8.80 -29.98 -2.78
CA GLN A 6 9.80 -29.79 -3.83
C GLN A 6 10.33 -28.35 -3.88
N SER A 7 9.47 -27.35 -3.68
CA SER A 7 9.89 -25.95 -3.62
C SER A 7 10.71 -25.67 -2.37
N ALA A 8 10.36 -26.28 -1.24
CA ALA A 8 11.15 -26.22 -0.02
C ALA A 8 12.57 -26.81 -0.20
N ALA A 9 12.68 -27.95 -0.87
CA ALA A 9 13.97 -28.55 -1.18
C ALA A 9 14.86 -27.67 -2.08
N ARG A 10 14.23 -26.81 -2.92
CA ARG A 10 14.92 -25.85 -3.79
C ARG A 10 15.17 -24.50 -3.14
N ARG A 11 14.75 -24.30 -1.90
CA ARG A 11 14.83 -22.99 -1.21
C ARG A 11 14.09 -21.87 -1.93
N SER A 12 12.99 -22.17 -2.64
CA SER A 12 12.18 -21.19 -3.36
C SER A 12 11.17 -20.51 -2.43
N SER A 13 10.95 -19.19 -2.59
CA SER A 13 9.83 -18.50 -1.93
C SER A 13 8.49 -18.99 -2.50
N LEU A 14 7.48 -19.03 -1.63
CA LEU A 14 6.17 -19.60 -1.95
C LEU A 14 5.06 -18.61 -1.57
N VAL A 15 4.11 -18.43 -2.47
CA VAL A 15 2.81 -17.81 -2.18
C VAL A 15 1.74 -18.87 -2.42
N ILE A 16 0.96 -19.17 -1.39
CA ILE A 16 0.00 -20.29 -1.39
C ILE A 16 -1.39 -19.75 -1.07
N CYS A 17 -2.34 -19.99 -1.97
CA CYS A 17 -3.76 -19.77 -1.70
C CYS A 17 -4.32 -21.04 -1.04
N ASP A 18 -4.77 -20.91 0.24
CA ASP A 18 -5.23 -22.02 1.06
C ASP A 18 -6.57 -21.69 1.75
N PRO A 19 -7.69 -21.75 1.00
CA PRO A 19 -9.01 -21.34 1.51
C PRO A 19 -9.52 -22.15 2.71
N LYS A 20 -8.98 -23.35 2.92
CA LYS A 20 -9.39 -24.28 3.96
C LYS A 20 -8.36 -24.46 5.07
N SER A 21 -7.24 -23.77 4.99
CA SER A 21 -6.08 -23.89 5.91
C SER A 21 -5.44 -25.29 5.98
N GLU A 22 -5.83 -26.21 5.08
CA GLU A 22 -5.32 -27.60 5.09
C GLU A 22 -3.82 -27.68 4.76
N LEU A 23 -3.35 -26.82 3.86
CA LEU A 23 -1.93 -26.79 3.48
C LEU A 23 -1.09 -26.17 4.58
N TYR A 24 -1.59 -25.11 5.21
CA TYR A 24 -0.95 -24.47 6.35
C TYR A 24 -0.80 -25.45 7.50
N GLU A 25 -1.88 -26.12 7.92
CA GLU A 25 -1.85 -27.09 9.01
C GLU A 25 -0.87 -28.23 8.76
N LYS A 26 -0.79 -28.73 7.52
CA LYS A 26 0.05 -29.88 7.16
C LYS A 26 1.50 -29.54 6.87
N SER A 27 1.84 -28.29 6.53
CA SER A 27 3.18 -27.96 6.04
C SER A 27 3.89 -26.82 6.79
N SER A 28 3.18 -26.00 7.55
CA SER A 28 3.78 -24.82 8.17
C SER A 28 4.89 -25.15 9.17
N ALA A 29 4.69 -26.17 10.00
CA ALA A 29 5.70 -26.64 10.95
C ALA A 29 6.97 -27.12 10.21
N TYR A 30 6.80 -27.98 9.23
CA TYR A 30 7.93 -28.47 8.41
C TYR A 30 8.67 -27.31 7.71
N LEU A 31 7.95 -26.35 7.13
CA LEU A 31 8.58 -25.21 6.48
C LEU A 31 9.39 -24.36 7.47
N ARG A 32 8.87 -24.12 8.68
CA ARG A 32 9.62 -23.42 9.73
C ARG A 32 10.88 -24.18 10.15
N ASP A 33 10.80 -25.50 10.29
CA ASP A 33 11.96 -26.35 10.59
C ASP A 33 13.01 -26.31 9.48
N GLN A 34 12.58 -26.09 8.22
CA GLN A 34 13.48 -25.88 7.09
C GLN A 34 14.02 -24.43 6.99
N GLY A 35 13.72 -23.57 7.96
CA GLY A 35 14.20 -22.18 8.03
C GLY A 35 13.38 -21.18 7.23
N TYR A 36 12.14 -21.50 6.83
CA TYR A 36 11.24 -20.55 6.20
C TYR A 36 10.57 -19.63 7.22
N THR A 37 10.49 -18.36 6.91
CA THR A 37 9.53 -17.45 7.56
C THR A 37 8.15 -17.68 6.96
N VAL A 38 7.25 -18.29 7.72
CA VAL A 38 5.88 -18.56 7.27
C VAL A 38 4.97 -17.47 7.81
N LYS A 39 4.39 -16.69 6.90
CA LYS A 39 3.40 -15.65 7.18
C LYS A 39 2.01 -16.09 6.73
N VAL A 40 1.00 -15.72 7.49
CA VAL A 40 -0.41 -16.06 7.20
C VAL A 40 -1.20 -14.78 7.04
N PHE A 41 -1.82 -14.62 5.88
CA PHE A 41 -2.80 -13.56 5.65
C PHE A 41 -4.21 -14.15 5.72
N ASN A 42 -4.85 -13.99 6.89
CA ASN A 42 -6.14 -14.59 7.18
C ASN A 42 -7.27 -13.57 7.02
N LEU A 43 -8.02 -13.69 5.92
CA LEU A 43 -9.16 -12.81 5.61
C LEU A 43 -10.45 -13.22 6.35
N VAL A 44 -10.54 -14.46 6.86
CA VAL A 44 -11.72 -14.97 7.57
C VAL A 44 -11.67 -14.56 9.05
N THR A 45 -10.50 -14.67 9.65
CA THR A 45 -10.28 -14.31 11.06
C THR A 45 -9.07 -13.37 11.14
N PRO A 46 -9.26 -12.05 10.93
CA PRO A 46 -8.14 -11.09 10.91
C PRO A 46 -7.29 -11.07 12.16
N ALA A 47 -7.89 -11.38 13.32
CA ALA A 47 -7.16 -11.50 14.60
C ALA A 47 -6.13 -12.65 14.63
N ALA A 48 -6.28 -13.64 13.74
CA ALA A 48 -5.35 -14.76 13.56
C ALA A 48 -4.42 -14.56 12.35
N SER A 49 -4.39 -13.37 11.77
CA SER A 49 -3.52 -13.01 10.65
C SER A 49 -2.21 -12.41 11.13
N ASP A 50 -1.13 -12.69 10.41
CA ASP A 50 0.06 -11.86 10.52
C ASP A 50 -0.24 -10.46 10.00
N SER A 51 0.32 -9.44 10.63
CA SER A 51 0.28 -8.07 10.15
C SER A 51 1.38 -7.82 9.12
N TRP A 52 1.07 -6.95 8.16
CA TRP A 52 2.03 -6.49 7.16
C TRP A 52 1.84 -5.00 6.92
N ASN A 53 2.91 -4.26 7.05
CA ASN A 53 2.94 -2.84 6.72
C ASN A 53 3.42 -2.67 5.27
N CYS A 54 2.47 -2.44 4.36
CA CYS A 54 2.77 -2.29 2.94
C CYS A 54 3.66 -1.07 2.62
N LEU A 55 3.65 -0.02 3.46
CA LEU A 55 4.49 1.14 3.25
C LEU A 55 5.97 0.86 3.53
N SER A 56 6.30 -0.14 4.35
CA SER A 56 7.70 -0.52 4.60
C SER A 56 8.41 -1.04 3.36
N GLU A 57 7.67 -1.58 2.39
CA GLU A 57 8.22 -2.11 1.14
C GLU A 57 8.55 -1.02 0.11
N ILE A 58 8.14 0.22 0.37
CA ILE A 58 8.42 1.35 -0.54
C ILE A 58 9.90 1.75 -0.47
N GLU A 59 10.51 1.67 0.72
CA GLU A 59 11.96 1.94 0.95
C GLU A 59 12.45 3.24 0.29
N GLY A 60 11.61 4.27 0.26
CA GLY A 60 11.94 5.54 -0.38
C GLY A 60 11.93 5.56 -1.90
N GLN A 61 11.49 4.49 -2.56
CA GLN A 61 11.45 4.38 -4.01
C GLN A 61 10.12 4.91 -4.56
N GLU A 62 10.15 6.02 -5.29
CA GLU A 62 8.94 6.63 -5.88
C GLU A 62 8.19 5.69 -6.82
N LEU A 63 8.90 4.80 -7.53
CA LEU A 63 8.29 3.80 -8.39
C LEU A 63 7.47 2.79 -7.57
N MET A 64 7.99 2.34 -6.43
CA MET A 64 7.26 1.41 -5.56
C MET A 64 6.02 2.08 -4.97
N ALA A 65 6.10 3.36 -4.57
CA ALA A 65 4.95 4.12 -4.13
C ALA A 65 3.88 4.23 -5.24
N GLN A 66 4.31 4.45 -6.49
CA GLN A 66 3.39 4.50 -7.62
C GLN A 66 2.72 3.14 -7.89
N LEU A 67 3.47 2.04 -7.90
CA LEU A 67 2.93 0.70 -8.07
C LEU A 67 1.94 0.34 -6.97
N PHE A 68 2.25 0.71 -5.72
CA PHE A 68 1.35 0.52 -4.59
C PHE A 68 0.02 1.26 -4.79
N CYS A 69 0.07 2.54 -5.15
CA CYS A 69 -1.13 3.34 -5.41
C CYS A 69 -1.94 2.80 -6.60
N ASP A 70 -1.27 2.40 -7.69
CA ASP A 70 -1.89 1.82 -8.88
C ASP A 70 -2.66 0.53 -8.55
N VAL A 71 -2.09 -0.34 -7.72
CA VAL A 71 -2.76 -1.56 -7.24
C VAL A 71 -4.00 -1.23 -6.41
N ILE A 72 -3.93 -0.25 -5.51
CA ILE A 72 -5.08 0.15 -4.71
C ILE A 72 -6.20 0.68 -5.62
N ILE A 73 -5.92 1.68 -6.46
CA ILE A 73 -6.93 2.34 -7.28
C ILE A 73 -7.58 1.36 -8.25
N LYS A 74 -6.80 0.50 -8.91
CA LYS A 74 -7.34 -0.51 -9.84
C LYS A 74 -8.21 -1.57 -9.16
N ASN A 75 -7.96 -1.87 -7.89
CA ASN A 75 -8.72 -2.91 -7.17
C ASN A 75 -9.87 -2.34 -6.33
N THR A 76 -9.93 -1.03 -6.10
CA THR A 76 -11.02 -0.38 -5.35
C THR A 76 -11.98 0.39 -6.25
N GLY A 77 -11.55 0.81 -7.43
CA GLY A 77 -12.39 1.46 -8.43
C GLY A 77 -13.41 0.50 -9.07
N ASN A 78 -14.58 1.01 -9.42
CA ASN A 78 -15.66 0.25 -10.06
C ASN A 78 -15.40 -0.09 -11.54
N GLY A 79 -14.20 0.10 -12.06
CA GLY A 79 -13.80 -0.23 -13.44
C GLY A 79 -14.48 0.59 -14.55
N GLN A 80 -15.30 1.57 -14.19
CA GLN A 80 -16.01 2.46 -15.12
C GLN A 80 -15.60 3.94 -14.94
N GLY A 81 -14.49 4.20 -14.23
CA GLY A 81 -13.97 5.54 -13.99
C GLY A 81 -13.42 6.19 -15.27
N ASP A 82 -13.66 7.49 -15.43
CA ASP A 82 -12.98 8.30 -16.40
C ASP A 82 -11.49 8.36 -16.03
N HIS A 83 -10.58 8.05 -16.94
CA HIS A 83 -9.12 8.07 -16.73
C HIS A 83 -8.59 9.36 -16.10
N PHE A 84 -9.35 10.43 -16.17
CA PHE A 84 -9.01 11.70 -15.58
C PHE A 84 -9.16 11.73 -14.06
N TRP A 85 -10.20 11.10 -13.53
CA TRP A 85 -10.41 10.92 -12.08
C TRP A 85 -9.36 10.00 -11.51
N ASP A 86 -9.10 8.86 -12.18
CA ASP A 86 -8.07 7.91 -11.77
C ASP A 86 -6.70 8.58 -11.63
N ASN A 87 -6.36 9.51 -12.52
CA ASN A 87 -5.10 10.26 -12.45
C ASN A 87 -5.05 11.23 -11.26
N ALA A 88 -6.14 11.91 -10.92
CA ALA A 88 -6.18 12.81 -9.78
C ALA A 88 -6.07 12.04 -8.47
N GLU A 89 -6.84 10.96 -8.32
CA GLU A 89 -6.78 10.04 -7.18
C GLU A 89 -5.38 9.44 -7.01
N MET A 90 -4.78 8.97 -8.11
CA MET A 90 -3.43 8.43 -8.12
C MET A 90 -2.41 9.44 -7.59
N ASN A 91 -2.46 10.67 -8.08
CA ASN A 91 -1.49 11.68 -7.68
C ASN A 91 -1.69 12.14 -6.23
N LEU A 92 -2.93 12.26 -5.77
CA LEU A 92 -3.21 12.55 -4.36
C LEU A 92 -2.71 11.42 -3.45
N LEU A 93 -3.13 10.18 -3.72
CA LEU A 93 -2.73 9.02 -2.92
C LEU A 93 -1.20 8.86 -2.90
N LYS A 94 -0.53 8.99 -4.05
CA LYS A 94 0.92 8.94 -4.15
C LYS A 94 1.60 10.03 -3.34
N ALA A 95 1.07 11.25 -3.37
CA ALA A 95 1.59 12.37 -2.59
C ALA A 95 1.51 12.09 -1.09
N LEU A 96 0.34 11.63 -0.61
CA LEU A 96 0.12 11.30 0.79
C LEU A 96 1.01 10.13 1.26
N VAL A 97 1.11 9.07 0.47
CA VAL A 97 1.96 7.91 0.75
C VAL A 97 3.43 8.33 0.90
N LEU A 98 3.96 9.09 -0.06
CA LEU A 98 5.34 9.58 -0.02
C LEU A 98 5.57 10.59 1.11
N TYR A 99 4.56 11.38 1.47
CA TYR A 99 4.63 12.29 2.60
C TYR A 99 4.77 11.54 3.93
N VAL A 100 3.91 10.52 4.15
CA VAL A 100 3.95 9.69 5.37
C VAL A 100 5.24 8.87 5.42
N GLU A 101 5.63 8.25 4.31
CA GLU A 101 6.83 7.42 4.23
C GLU A 101 8.10 8.19 4.57
N ARG A 102 8.22 9.44 4.10
CA ARG A 102 9.41 10.26 4.29
C ARG A 102 9.41 11.12 5.56
N GLY A 103 8.23 11.56 5.98
CA GLY A 103 8.10 12.56 7.04
C GLY A 103 7.75 11.99 8.41
N TYR A 104 7.19 10.78 8.49
CA TYR A 104 6.73 10.21 9.75
C TYR A 104 7.80 9.32 10.41
N PRO A 105 7.79 9.17 11.74
CA PRO A 105 8.59 8.18 12.43
C PRO A 105 8.25 6.76 11.96
N GLU A 106 9.18 5.82 12.04
CA GLU A 106 9.06 4.47 11.47
C GLU A 106 7.82 3.71 11.98
N ASP A 107 7.49 3.84 13.25
CA ASP A 107 6.32 3.23 13.90
C ASP A 107 4.98 3.80 13.40
N ARG A 108 5.00 4.99 12.78
CA ARG A 108 3.84 5.66 12.20
C ARG A 108 3.81 5.66 10.66
N ARG A 109 4.77 5.04 10.00
CA ARG A 109 4.80 4.89 8.53
C ARG A 109 3.89 3.76 8.08
N ASN A 110 2.60 3.97 8.10
CA ASN A 110 1.60 2.96 7.71
C ASN A 110 0.41 3.58 6.98
N ILE A 111 -0.39 2.73 6.34
CA ILE A 111 -1.53 3.17 5.54
C ILE A 111 -2.63 3.83 6.39
N GLY A 112 -2.72 3.49 7.68
CA GLY A 112 -3.66 4.14 8.60
C GLY A 112 -3.37 5.62 8.77
N GLU A 113 -2.10 6.03 8.83
CA GLU A 113 -1.71 7.45 8.89
C GLU A 113 -2.03 8.18 7.59
N VAL A 114 -1.87 7.50 6.44
CA VAL A 114 -2.29 8.05 5.13
C VAL A 114 -3.79 8.30 5.11
N TYR A 115 -4.58 7.30 5.57
CA TYR A 115 -6.03 7.43 5.68
C TYR A 115 -6.44 8.53 6.66
N GLN A 116 -5.81 8.59 7.83
CA GLN A 116 -6.10 9.61 8.83
C GLN A 116 -5.83 11.01 8.29
N LEU A 117 -4.70 11.20 7.62
CA LEU A 117 -4.33 12.48 7.01
C LEU A 117 -5.39 12.93 5.99
N LEU A 118 -5.87 12.01 5.14
CA LEU A 118 -6.92 12.28 4.17
C LEU A 118 -8.28 12.58 4.85
N ALA A 119 -8.67 11.79 5.84
CA ALA A 119 -9.98 11.89 6.49
C ALA A 119 -10.14 13.10 7.43
N THR A 120 -9.04 13.62 7.97
CA THR A 120 -9.07 14.71 8.97
C THR A 120 -8.65 16.06 8.43
N SER A 121 -8.05 16.13 7.24
CA SER A 121 -7.55 17.38 6.67
C SER A 121 -8.49 17.92 5.59
N SER A 122 -8.79 19.17 5.66
CA SER A 122 -9.42 19.90 4.54
C SER A 122 -8.43 20.13 3.40
N GLU A 123 -8.93 20.41 2.19
CA GLU A 123 -8.08 20.77 1.04
C GLU A 123 -7.12 21.93 1.38
N LYS A 124 -7.58 22.91 2.16
CA LYS A 124 -6.77 24.05 2.57
C LYS A 124 -5.61 23.63 3.48
N GLU A 125 -5.84 22.70 4.39
CA GLU A 125 -4.81 22.18 5.29
C GLU A 125 -3.81 21.32 4.52
N LEU A 126 -4.27 20.47 3.61
CA LEU A 126 -3.39 19.72 2.71
C LEU A 126 -2.54 20.66 1.85
N ASN A 127 -3.14 21.69 1.26
CA ASN A 127 -2.39 22.71 0.51
C ASN A 127 -1.28 23.35 1.37
N ALA A 128 -1.59 23.76 2.60
CA ALA A 128 -0.60 24.36 3.50
C ALA A 128 0.53 23.37 3.84
N LEU A 129 0.17 22.11 4.07
CA LEU A 129 1.13 21.04 4.40
C LEU A 129 2.13 20.80 3.25
N PHE A 130 1.62 20.68 2.01
CA PHE A 130 2.47 20.38 0.86
C PHE A 130 3.19 21.63 0.30
N ASP A 131 2.64 22.82 0.50
CA ASP A 131 3.27 24.06 0.01
C ASP A 131 4.58 24.39 0.72
N VAL A 132 4.76 24.01 1.99
CA VAL A 132 5.99 24.19 2.77
C VAL A 132 7.09 23.17 2.43
N LEU A 133 6.76 22.09 1.73
CA LEU A 133 7.75 21.09 1.34
C LEU A 133 8.75 21.65 0.33
N PRO A 134 10.03 21.30 0.42
CA PRO A 134 11.03 21.66 -0.58
C PRO A 134 10.69 21.00 -1.94
N ILE A 135 11.12 21.62 -3.04
CA ILE A 135 10.89 21.12 -4.41
C ILE A 135 11.47 19.69 -4.59
N SER A 136 12.56 19.39 -3.87
CA SER A 136 13.20 18.07 -3.91
C SER A 136 12.43 16.97 -3.16
N HIS A 137 11.38 17.33 -2.41
CA HIS A 137 10.60 16.32 -1.70
C HIS A 137 9.73 15.51 -2.67
N PRO A 138 9.79 14.15 -2.65
CA PRO A 138 9.14 13.32 -3.65
C PRO A 138 7.60 13.45 -3.67
N ALA A 139 6.98 13.85 -2.55
CA ALA A 139 5.55 14.10 -2.47
C ALA A 139 5.10 15.41 -3.15
N LYS A 140 6.03 16.35 -3.41
CA LYS A 140 5.70 17.68 -3.93
C LYS A 140 5.16 17.64 -5.35
N ALA A 141 5.82 16.89 -6.23
CA ALA A 141 5.43 16.81 -7.64
C ALA A 141 4.04 16.18 -7.84
N PRO A 142 3.72 15.00 -7.30
CA PRO A 142 2.40 14.41 -7.44
C PRO A 142 1.30 15.29 -6.81
N TYR A 143 1.55 15.93 -5.66
CA TYR A 143 0.59 16.87 -5.10
C TYR A 143 0.34 18.08 -6.00
N SER A 144 1.37 18.62 -6.63
CA SER A 144 1.25 19.73 -7.57
C SER A 144 0.41 19.37 -8.80
N ILE A 145 0.55 18.14 -9.29
CA ILE A 145 -0.27 17.62 -10.40
C ILE A 145 -1.72 17.48 -9.97
N PHE A 146 -1.99 16.91 -8.79
CA PHE A 146 -3.34 16.86 -8.22
C PHE A 146 -3.94 18.26 -8.09
N LYS A 147 -3.21 19.24 -7.56
CA LYS A 147 -3.65 20.62 -7.37
C LYS A 147 -4.00 21.33 -8.69
N GLN A 148 -3.41 20.91 -9.82
CA GLN A 148 -3.72 21.43 -11.17
C GLN A 148 -5.01 20.83 -11.76
N SER A 149 -5.56 19.78 -11.17
CA SER A 149 -6.84 19.22 -11.59
C SER A 149 -7.98 20.23 -11.39
N SER A 150 -9.06 20.08 -12.15
CA SER A 150 -10.20 20.99 -12.02
C SER A 150 -10.80 20.92 -10.61
N GLU A 151 -11.41 22.02 -10.18
CA GLU A 151 -12.03 22.11 -8.84
C GLU A 151 -13.11 21.05 -8.63
N SER A 152 -13.89 20.74 -9.67
CA SER A 152 -14.91 19.69 -9.63
C SER A 152 -14.30 18.29 -9.40
N VAL A 153 -13.13 18.00 -9.99
CA VAL A 153 -12.42 16.74 -9.80
C VAL A 153 -11.84 16.67 -8.40
N ARG A 154 -11.17 17.71 -7.92
CA ARG A 154 -10.61 17.74 -6.57
C ARG A 154 -11.67 17.52 -5.49
N GLY A 155 -12.83 18.18 -5.62
CA GLY A 155 -13.94 18.03 -4.69
C GLY A 155 -14.59 16.65 -4.66
N GLY A 156 -14.38 15.83 -5.70
CA GLY A 156 -14.84 14.44 -5.73
C GLY A 156 -13.83 13.41 -5.23
N VAL A 157 -12.55 13.82 -5.07
CA VAL A 157 -11.46 12.95 -4.62
C VAL A 157 -11.17 13.11 -3.12
N ILE A 158 -11.39 14.29 -2.56
CA ILE A 158 -11.28 14.62 -1.13
C ILE A 158 -12.64 14.52 -0.46
#